data_c80a0865f9531e48d254ab8dfe88bd2f
#
_entry.id   c80a0865f9531e48d254ab8dfe88bd2f
#
_cell.length_a   1.000
_cell.length_b   1.000
_cell.length_c   1.000
_cell.angle_alpha   90.00
_cell.angle_beta   90.00
_cell.angle_gamma   90.00
#
_symmetry.space_group_name_H-M   'P 1'
#
loop_
_entity.id
_entity.type
_entity.pdbx_description
1 polymer ?
#
loop_
_entity_poly.entity_id
_entity_poly.type
_entity_poly.pdbx_seq_one_letter_code
_entity_poly.pdbx_strand_id
1 'polypeptide(L)'
;MQDCRTVYNFADVIDHEFMNFIFISPHFPHTYWQFCRRLKQNGVQVLGIADAPYDELTGEQKDSLTEYYRVGSLENYDEVYRAVAYFAFHYGRIDWIESNNEYWLEQDAHLRTDFNVTTGIRNDQISSIKEKSEMKKYYIKGGIPTARQIRAAEGIDALRNFIRKVGYPIIAKPDVGVGASGTFKIEEDSQLEAFFDTVDDYQNYVAEEFITGEICSYDAIINAEGDPLFESMTVWPPSIMDIVNLKLDLSYYVAKEMPESLRELGRRTVKAFGVWNRFVHLEFFRLDSDREGLGQKGDFVALEVNMRPAGGYTPDMINYAQSTDVYKIWADMVAFGESRTQQGAQQYCAFASRRDIYQYAHSHEEVLSRYADQMVMCERMPELFSAAMGQQMYTVRLQSMEEVNDFVEFVHEKRQ
;
A
#
# COMPACT_ATOMS: atom_id res chain seq x y z
N MET A 1 5.90 -23.00 -61.38
CA MET A 1 5.97 -23.18 -59.94
C MET A 1 7.15 -22.37 -59.46
N GLN A 2 6.89 -21.12 -59.07
CA GLN A 2 7.88 -20.23 -58.48
C GLN A 2 7.77 -20.34 -56.96
N ASP A 3 8.92 -20.68 -56.38
CA ASP A 3 9.11 -20.93 -54.96
C ASP A 3 9.09 -19.59 -54.21
N CYS A 4 8.03 -19.35 -53.44
CA CYS A 4 7.87 -18.14 -52.62
C CYS A 4 8.29 -18.50 -51.19
N ARG A 5 9.58 -18.62 -50.95
CA ARG A 5 10.15 -18.63 -49.58
C ARG A 5 10.76 -17.26 -49.31
N THR A 6 9.92 -16.36 -48.82
CA THR A 6 10.42 -15.17 -48.16
C THR A 6 10.88 -15.61 -46.77
N VAL A 7 12.18 -15.81 -46.63
CA VAL A 7 12.83 -16.01 -45.33
C VAL A 7 12.83 -14.64 -44.65
N TYR A 8 11.91 -14.43 -43.68
CA TYR A 8 12.05 -13.31 -42.77
C TYR A 8 13.30 -13.50 -41.93
N ASN A 9 14.26 -12.65 -42.15
CA ASN A 9 15.50 -12.61 -41.36
C ASN A 9 15.13 -11.99 -39.98
N PHE A 10 14.97 -12.85 -38.95
CA PHE A 10 14.69 -12.45 -37.57
C PHE A 10 15.90 -11.78 -36.86
N ALA A 11 16.84 -11.22 -37.62
CA ALA A 11 18.05 -10.59 -37.09
C ALA A 11 17.98 -9.05 -36.98
N ASP A 12 16.85 -8.43 -37.30
CA ASP A 12 16.59 -7.08 -36.84
C ASP A 12 16.00 -7.16 -35.41
N VAL A 13 16.90 -7.30 -34.45
CA VAL A 13 16.62 -6.90 -33.05
C VAL A 13 16.22 -5.42 -33.17
N ILE A 14 14.93 -5.14 -33.07
CA ILE A 14 14.43 -3.78 -32.90
C ILE A 14 15.06 -3.32 -31.60
N ASP A 15 16.12 -2.52 -31.71
CA ASP A 15 16.70 -1.78 -30.60
C ASP A 15 15.56 -0.89 -30.11
N HIS A 16 14.91 -1.25 -28.99
CA HIS A 16 13.81 -0.46 -28.43
C HIS A 16 14.40 0.85 -27.95
N GLU A 17 14.20 1.89 -28.74
CA GLU A 17 14.62 3.27 -28.42
C GLU A 17 13.97 3.77 -27.12
N PHE A 18 12.85 3.14 -26.69
CA PHE A 18 12.06 3.55 -25.53
C PHE A 18 11.64 2.36 -24.68
N MET A 19 11.63 2.53 -23.35
CA MET A 19 11.05 1.59 -22.39
C MET A 19 9.53 1.62 -22.48
N ASN A 20 8.89 0.45 -22.65
CA ASN A 20 7.43 0.30 -22.70
C ASN A 20 6.91 -0.12 -21.33
N PHE A 21 6.15 0.76 -20.69
CA PHE A 21 5.58 0.56 -19.37
C PHE A 21 4.05 0.48 -19.46
N ILE A 22 3.46 -0.63 -19.06
CA ILE A 22 2.00 -0.75 -18.90
C ILE A 22 1.63 -0.39 -17.46
N PHE A 23 0.78 0.64 -17.31
CA PHE A 23 0.21 1.03 -16.03
C PHE A 23 -1.26 0.60 -15.96
N ILE A 24 -1.59 -0.32 -15.03
CA ILE A 24 -2.95 -0.80 -14.79
C ILE A 24 -3.66 0.17 -13.85
N SER A 25 -4.88 0.62 -14.22
CA SER A 25 -5.69 1.56 -13.44
C SER A 25 -5.01 2.92 -13.16
N PRO A 26 -4.51 3.66 -14.17
CA PRO A 26 -3.83 4.93 -13.95
C PRO A 26 -4.74 6.04 -13.39
N HIS A 27 -6.06 5.86 -13.43
CA HIS A 27 -7.06 6.80 -12.96
C HIS A 27 -7.44 6.63 -11.49
N PHE A 28 -7.14 5.45 -10.90
CA PHE A 28 -7.51 5.14 -9.52
C PHE A 28 -6.42 4.35 -8.78
N PRO A 29 -6.03 4.79 -7.57
CA PRO A 29 -6.41 6.03 -6.84
C PRO A 29 -6.18 7.30 -7.66
N HIS A 30 -6.98 8.34 -7.40
CA HIS A 30 -7.04 9.54 -8.26
C HIS A 30 -5.71 10.31 -8.41
N THR A 31 -4.72 10.06 -7.54
CA THR A 31 -3.38 10.65 -7.59
C THR A 31 -2.38 9.82 -8.40
N TYR A 32 -2.72 8.57 -8.83
CA TYR A 32 -1.78 7.63 -9.45
C TYR A 32 -1.31 8.02 -10.86
N TRP A 33 -2.06 8.90 -11.54
CA TRP A 33 -1.57 9.54 -12.77
C TRP A 33 -0.24 10.26 -12.56
N GLN A 34 0.12 10.64 -11.33
CA GLN A 34 1.40 11.25 -11.00
C GLN A 34 2.58 10.30 -11.25
N PHE A 35 2.44 9.00 -10.96
CA PHE A 35 3.43 7.99 -11.34
C PHE A 35 3.61 7.97 -12.86
N CYS A 36 2.51 7.91 -13.60
CA CYS A 36 2.51 7.93 -15.06
C CYS A 36 3.18 9.19 -15.63
N ARG A 37 2.84 10.36 -15.08
CA ARG A 37 3.42 11.64 -15.50
C ARG A 37 4.94 11.67 -15.30
N ARG A 38 5.43 11.18 -14.16
CA ARG A 38 6.88 11.16 -13.87
C ARG A 38 7.62 10.15 -14.74
N LEU A 39 7.04 9.00 -15.02
CA LEU A 39 7.58 8.04 -16.01
C LEU A 39 7.72 8.69 -17.40
N LYS A 40 6.65 9.33 -17.88
CA LYS A 40 6.65 10.02 -19.17
C LYS A 40 7.68 11.15 -19.23
N GLN A 41 7.85 11.90 -18.15
CA GLN A 41 8.90 12.92 -18.02
C GLN A 41 10.32 12.34 -18.11
N ASN A 42 10.50 11.08 -17.70
CA ASN A 42 11.77 10.36 -17.80
C ASN A 42 11.97 9.68 -19.18
N GLY A 43 11.07 9.91 -20.15
CA GLY A 43 11.17 9.36 -21.51
C GLY A 43 10.58 7.95 -21.65
N VAL A 44 9.86 7.44 -20.66
CA VAL A 44 9.19 6.13 -20.72
C VAL A 44 7.89 6.26 -21.52
N GLN A 45 7.58 5.28 -22.37
CA GLN A 45 6.28 5.14 -23.01
C GLN A 45 5.29 4.54 -22.03
N VAL A 46 4.34 5.35 -21.57
CA VAL A 46 3.36 4.95 -20.55
C VAL A 46 2.05 4.57 -21.21
N LEU A 47 1.74 3.27 -21.18
CA LEU A 47 0.59 2.63 -21.83
C LEU A 47 -0.44 2.30 -20.75
N GLY A 48 -1.53 3.08 -20.69
CA GLY A 48 -2.56 2.91 -19.65
C GLY A 48 -3.62 1.89 -20.04
N ILE A 49 -3.97 0.98 -19.12
CA ILE A 49 -5.13 0.07 -19.26
C ILE A 49 -6.09 0.35 -18.10
N ALA A 50 -7.36 0.63 -18.41
CA ALA A 50 -8.41 0.80 -17.41
C ALA A 50 -9.80 0.58 -17.99
N ASP A 51 -10.82 0.53 -17.13
CA ASP A 51 -12.23 0.39 -17.50
C ASP A 51 -12.99 1.73 -17.52
N ALA A 52 -12.40 2.80 -16.97
CA ALA A 52 -12.99 4.14 -17.04
C ALA A 52 -13.14 4.63 -18.48
N PRO A 53 -14.27 5.25 -18.84
CA PRO A 53 -14.41 5.92 -20.13
C PRO A 53 -13.35 7.01 -20.33
N TYR A 54 -12.76 7.07 -21.53
CA TYR A 54 -11.71 8.07 -21.82
C TYR A 54 -12.16 9.51 -21.56
N ASP A 55 -13.44 9.82 -21.86
CA ASP A 55 -13.99 11.16 -21.69
C ASP A 55 -14.12 11.57 -20.21
N GLU A 56 -14.18 10.60 -19.29
CA GLU A 56 -14.23 10.82 -17.84
C GLU A 56 -12.85 11.05 -17.20
N LEU A 57 -11.77 10.73 -17.92
CA LEU A 57 -10.41 11.02 -17.45
C LEU A 57 -10.17 12.52 -17.44
N THR A 58 -9.47 13.01 -16.40
CA THR A 58 -9.03 14.40 -16.32
C THR A 58 -7.99 14.74 -17.39
N GLY A 59 -7.73 16.03 -17.62
CA GLY A 59 -6.68 16.48 -18.54
C GLY A 59 -5.31 15.94 -18.12
N GLU A 60 -4.99 15.99 -16.82
CA GLU A 60 -3.73 15.51 -16.26
C GLU A 60 -3.56 14.00 -16.43
N GLN A 61 -4.63 13.21 -16.26
CA GLN A 61 -4.61 11.78 -16.50
C GLN A 61 -4.32 11.47 -17.97
N LYS A 62 -5.03 12.12 -18.90
CA LYS A 62 -4.80 11.96 -20.34
C LYS A 62 -3.38 12.34 -20.74
N ASP A 63 -2.88 13.48 -20.26
CA ASP A 63 -1.55 13.99 -20.59
C ASP A 63 -0.42 13.13 -20.01
N SER A 64 -0.70 12.37 -18.95
CA SER A 64 0.28 11.48 -18.31
C SER A 64 0.54 10.19 -19.08
N LEU A 65 -0.30 9.84 -20.04
CA LEU A 65 -0.22 8.61 -20.82
C LEU A 65 0.30 8.86 -22.24
N THR A 66 0.95 7.86 -22.84
CA THR A 66 1.28 7.82 -24.27
C THR A 66 0.08 7.35 -25.06
N GLU A 67 -0.54 6.26 -24.59
CA GLU A 67 -1.79 5.72 -25.14
C GLU A 67 -2.64 5.14 -24.01
N TYR A 68 -3.96 5.11 -24.21
CA TYR A 68 -4.92 4.55 -23.28
C TYR A 68 -5.79 3.49 -23.96
N TYR A 69 -5.83 2.30 -23.40
CA TYR A 69 -6.70 1.20 -23.84
C TYR A 69 -7.80 0.98 -22.80
N ARG A 70 -9.06 1.19 -23.22
CA ARG A 70 -10.21 0.91 -22.38
C ARG A 70 -10.62 -0.55 -22.50
N VAL A 71 -10.75 -1.26 -21.37
CA VAL A 71 -11.40 -2.58 -21.25
C VAL A 71 -12.83 -2.43 -20.73
N GLY A 72 -13.66 -3.47 -20.82
CA GLY A 72 -15.00 -3.46 -20.25
C GLY A 72 -14.99 -3.57 -18.72
N SER A 73 -14.06 -4.37 -18.18
CA SER A 73 -13.79 -4.49 -16.75
C SER A 73 -12.34 -4.90 -16.54
N LEU A 74 -11.66 -4.24 -15.59
CA LEU A 74 -10.33 -4.67 -15.16
C LEU A 74 -10.31 -6.02 -14.43
N GLU A 75 -11.46 -6.48 -13.93
CA GLU A 75 -11.60 -7.82 -13.33
C GLU A 75 -11.66 -8.94 -14.39
N ASN A 76 -11.92 -8.59 -15.64
CA ASN A 76 -11.91 -9.55 -16.75
C ASN A 76 -10.47 -9.73 -17.27
N TYR A 77 -9.78 -10.74 -16.75
CA TYR A 77 -8.39 -11.02 -17.11
C TYR A 77 -8.17 -11.15 -18.61
N ASP A 78 -9.07 -11.81 -19.35
CA ASP A 78 -8.97 -12.00 -20.81
C ASP A 78 -8.99 -10.67 -21.57
N GLU A 79 -9.76 -9.69 -21.11
CA GLU A 79 -9.79 -8.36 -21.73
C GLU A 79 -8.48 -7.61 -21.48
N VAL A 80 -7.98 -7.64 -20.23
CA VAL A 80 -6.71 -7.01 -19.86
C VAL A 80 -5.54 -7.68 -20.60
N TYR A 81 -5.51 -9.01 -20.66
CA TYR A 81 -4.51 -9.77 -21.44
C TYR A 81 -4.47 -9.33 -22.90
N ARG A 82 -5.64 -9.18 -23.56
CA ARG A 82 -5.73 -8.71 -24.96
C ARG A 82 -5.25 -7.27 -25.11
N ALA A 83 -5.51 -6.40 -24.13
CA ALA A 83 -5.00 -5.04 -24.13
C ALA A 83 -3.46 -5.01 -24.03
N VAL A 84 -2.85 -5.86 -23.19
CA VAL A 84 -1.39 -6.02 -23.12
C VAL A 84 -0.85 -6.55 -24.45
N ALA A 85 -1.51 -7.56 -25.05
CA ALA A 85 -1.11 -8.11 -26.36
C ALA A 85 -1.20 -7.06 -27.47
N TYR A 86 -2.24 -6.21 -27.45
CA TYR A 86 -2.37 -5.06 -28.37
C TYR A 86 -1.18 -4.12 -28.24
N PHE A 87 -0.82 -3.72 -27.03
CA PHE A 87 0.35 -2.86 -26.82
C PHE A 87 1.67 -3.54 -27.23
N ALA A 88 1.84 -4.81 -26.92
CA ALA A 88 3.01 -5.59 -27.33
C ALA A 88 3.14 -5.65 -28.86
N PHE A 89 2.02 -5.75 -29.59
CA PHE A 89 2.00 -5.74 -31.05
C PHE A 89 2.39 -4.38 -31.64
N HIS A 90 1.91 -3.28 -31.04
CA HIS A 90 2.11 -1.92 -31.59
C HIS A 90 3.43 -1.26 -31.14
N TYR A 91 3.86 -1.55 -29.90
CA TYR A 91 5.03 -0.90 -29.29
C TYR A 91 6.22 -1.83 -29.12
N GLY A 92 6.05 -3.14 -29.41
CA GLY A 92 7.07 -4.14 -29.23
C GLY A 92 7.08 -4.71 -27.80
N ARG A 93 8.25 -5.14 -27.35
CA ARG A 93 8.42 -5.77 -26.02
C ARG A 93 7.90 -4.86 -24.90
N ILE A 94 7.17 -5.46 -23.98
CA ILE A 94 6.75 -4.80 -22.74
C ILE A 94 7.84 -5.02 -21.68
N ASP A 95 8.37 -3.94 -21.12
CA ASP A 95 9.46 -3.97 -20.13
C ASP A 95 8.91 -3.98 -18.71
N TRP A 96 7.78 -3.32 -18.47
CA TRP A 96 7.14 -3.23 -17.16
C TRP A 96 5.62 -3.36 -17.25
N ILE A 97 5.03 -4.00 -16.23
CA ILE A 97 3.58 -4.01 -15.95
C ILE A 97 3.41 -3.75 -14.46
N GLU A 98 2.68 -2.71 -14.07
CA GLU A 98 2.49 -2.35 -12.67
C GLU A 98 1.20 -1.54 -12.47
N SER A 99 0.52 -1.76 -11.35
CA SER A 99 -0.61 -0.94 -10.90
C SER A 99 -0.28 -0.07 -9.68
N ASN A 100 0.75 -0.42 -8.92
CA ASN A 100 1.02 0.11 -7.58
C ASN A 100 -0.19 -0.01 -6.63
N ASN A 101 -1.09 -0.98 -6.86
CA ASN A 101 -2.35 -1.12 -6.15
C ASN A 101 -2.52 -2.54 -5.62
N GLU A 102 -2.86 -2.66 -4.32
CA GLU A 102 -3.04 -3.95 -3.64
C GLU A 102 -4.07 -4.86 -4.32
N TYR A 103 -5.14 -4.28 -4.83
CA TYR A 103 -6.22 -5.03 -5.49
C TYR A 103 -5.75 -5.74 -6.76
N TRP A 104 -4.84 -5.12 -7.52
CA TRP A 104 -4.36 -5.63 -8.80
C TRP A 104 -3.04 -6.41 -8.75
N LEU A 105 -2.39 -6.54 -7.58
CA LEU A 105 -1.07 -7.18 -7.48
C LEU A 105 -1.02 -8.60 -8.05
N GLU A 106 -2.08 -9.39 -7.84
CA GLU A 106 -2.16 -10.76 -8.35
C GLU A 106 -2.31 -10.77 -9.88
N GLN A 107 -3.19 -9.92 -10.41
CA GLN A 107 -3.34 -9.75 -11.86
C GLN A 107 -2.05 -9.24 -12.51
N ASP A 108 -1.37 -8.28 -11.89
CA ASP A 108 -0.08 -7.79 -12.37
C ASP A 108 0.95 -8.92 -12.44
N ALA A 109 0.99 -9.82 -11.44
CA ALA A 109 1.88 -10.97 -11.40
C ALA A 109 1.55 -11.99 -12.49
N HIS A 110 0.25 -12.26 -12.76
CA HIS A 110 -0.22 -13.11 -13.84
C HIS A 110 0.22 -12.55 -15.21
N LEU A 111 -0.04 -11.27 -15.47
CA LEU A 111 0.34 -10.60 -16.72
C LEU A 111 1.86 -10.61 -16.93
N ARG A 112 2.65 -10.34 -15.87
CA ARG A 112 4.12 -10.42 -15.96
C ARG A 112 4.59 -11.83 -16.30
N THR A 113 3.95 -12.85 -15.76
CA THR A 113 4.27 -14.24 -16.05
C THR A 113 3.96 -14.58 -17.50
N ASP A 114 2.77 -14.25 -17.98
CA ASP A 114 2.28 -14.60 -19.31
C ASP A 114 3.05 -13.87 -20.43
N PHE A 115 3.42 -12.60 -20.20
CA PHE A 115 4.19 -11.81 -21.16
C PHE A 115 5.71 -11.83 -20.91
N ASN A 116 6.17 -12.68 -19.98
CA ASN A 116 7.58 -12.83 -19.62
C ASN A 116 8.27 -11.51 -19.25
N VAL A 117 7.54 -10.65 -18.51
CA VAL A 117 8.08 -9.41 -17.91
C VAL A 117 8.74 -9.78 -16.58
N THR A 118 10.02 -9.41 -16.42
CA THR A 118 10.86 -9.85 -15.28
C THR A 118 11.19 -8.73 -14.30
N THR A 119 10.60 -7.55 -14.47
CA THR A 119 10.89 -6.36 -13.66
C THR A 119 10.06 -6.23 -12.37
N GLY A 120 9.25 -7.24 -12.04
CA GLY A 120 8.43 -7.27 -10.83
C GLY A 120 8.03 -8.68 -10.41
N ILE A 121 7.25 -8.77 -9.34
CA ILE A 121 6.77 -10.02 -8.75
C ILE A 121 5.91 -10.80 -9.75
N ARG A 122 6.15 -12.11 -9.84
CA ARG A 122 5.47 -13.06 -10.73
C ARG A 122 4.68 -14.10 -9.94
N ASN A 123 3.96 -14.99 -10.63
CA ASN A 123 3.07 -15.99 -10.02
C ASN A 123 3.73 -16.89 -8.98
N ASP A 124 4.98 -17.23 -9.17
CA ASP A 124 5.75 -18.07 -8.25
C ASP A 124 6.11 -17.38 -6.93
N GLN A 125 5.91 -16.08 -6.84
CA GLN A 125 6.27 -15.26 -5.67
C GLN A 125 5.05 -14.63 -4.98
N ILE A 126 3.88 -14.60 -5.65
CA ILE A 126 2.72 -13.80 -5.18
C ILE A 126 2.18 -14.26 -3.82
N SER A 127 2.18 -15.57 -3.53
CA SER A 127 1.66 -16.12 -2.28
C SER A 127 2.40 -15.55 -1.05
N SER A 128 3.72 -15.35 -1.15
CA SER A 128 4.54 -14.84 -0.05
C SER A 128 4.16 -13.42 0.39
N ILE A 129 3.45 -12.67 -0.44
CA ILE A 129 3.06 -11.28 -0.20
C ILE A 129 1.55 -11.06 -0.12
N LYS A 130 0.75 -12.10 -0.39
CA LYS A 130 -0.71 -12.04 -0.33
C LYS A 130 -1.28 -12.90 0.79
N GLU A 131 -0.68 -14.05 1.08
CA GLU A 131 -1.14 -14.97 2.11
C GLU A 131 -0.42 -14.69 3.45
N LYS A 132 -1.16 -14.29 4.48
CA LYS A 132 -0.61 -13.97 5.80
C LYS A 132 0.11 -15.16 6.44
N SER A 133 -0.35 -16.39 6.16
CA SER A 133 0.31 -17.62 6.61
C SER A 133 1.65 -17.85 5.93
N GLU A 134 1.81 -17.46 4.65
CA GLU A 134 3.09 -17.54 3.96
C GLU A 134 4.03 -16.40 4.39
N MET A 135 3.52 -15.15 4.53
CA MET A 135 4.31 -14.01 5.06
C MET A 135 5.02 -14.39 6.36
N LYS A 136 4.34 -15.13 7.24
CA LYS A 136 4.88 -15.56 8.55
C LYS A 136 6.17 -16.37 8.42
N LYS A 137 6.27 -17.23 7.40
CA LYS A 137 7.48 -18.04 7.13
C LYS A 137 8.69 -17.16 6.78
N TYR A 138 8.45 -16.11 6.01
CA TYR A 138 9.50 -15.15 5.62
C TYR A 138 9.95 -14.30 6.82
N TYR A 139 9.04 -13.85 7.66
CA TYR A 139 9.39 -13.15 8.90
C TYR A 139 10.25 -14.03 9.81
N ILE A 140 9.83 -15.27 10.05
CA ILE A 140 10.56 -16.22 10.92
C ILE A 140 11.95 -16.50 10.33
N LYS A 141 12.05 -16.78 9.04
CA LYS A 141 13.32 -17.02 8.33
C LYS A 141 14.26 -15.81 8.41
N GLY A 142 13.70 -14.59 8.34
CA GLY A 142 14.45 -13.34 8.46
C GLY A 142 14.79 -12.94 9.90
N GLY A 143 14.36 -13.71 10.92
CA GLY A 143 14.51 -13.36 12.32
C GLY A 143 13.77 -12.07 12.71
N ILE A 144 12.65 -11.78 12.03
CA ILE A 144 11.82 -10.58 12.23
C ILE A 144 10.76 -10.92 13.27
N PRO A 145 10.66 -10.16 14.38
CA PRO A 145 9.60 -10.35 15.37
C PRO A 145 8.22 -10.20 14.71
N THR A 146 7.33 -11.16 14.96
CA THR A 146 5.98 -11.17 14.40
C THR A 146 5.04 -11.96 15.30
N ALA A 147 3.74 -11.61 15.31
CA ALA A 147 2.72 -12.33 16.08
C ALA A 147 2.78 -13.83 15.83
N ARG A 148 2.65 -14.65 16.89
CA ARG A 148 2.46 -16.10 16.75
C ARG A 148 1.15 -16.36 16.01
N GLN A 149 1.14 -17.35 15.14
CA GLN A 149 0.01 -17.60 14.24
C GLN A 149 -0.28 -19.10 14.14
N ILE A 150 -1.55 -19.43 13.90
CA ILE A 150 -2.04 -20.77 13.54
C ILE A 150 -3.10 -20.63 12.43
N ARG A 151 -3.23 -21.63 11.57
CA ARG A 151 -4.34 -21.68 10.60
C ARG A 151 -5.60 -22.20 11.25
N ALA A 152 -6.75 -21.55 10.99
CA ALA A 152 -8.04 -22.03 11.52
C ALA A 152 -8.44 -23.39 10.93
N ALA A 153 -7.93 -23.74 9.74
CA ALA A 153 -8.08 -25.07 9.14
C ALA A 153 -7.56 -26.23 10.00
N GLU A 154 -6.68 -25.97 11.01
CA GLU A 154 -6.22 -26.98 11.94
C GLU A 154 -7.29 -27.40 12.97
N GLY A 155 -8.40 -26.67 13.02
CA GLY A 155 -9.59 -26.97 13.81
C GLY A 155 -9.58 -26.35 15.22
N ILE A 156 -10.77 -26.38 15.86
CA ILE A 156 -11.03 -25.69 17.12
C ILE A 156 -10.14 -26.16 18.26
N ASP A 157 -9.81 -27.43 18.35
CA ASP A 157 -8.97 -27.98 19.42
C ASP A 157 -7.51 -27.52 19.28
N ALA A 158 -7.02 -27.36 18.04
CA ALA A 158 -5.71 -26.79 17.77
C ALA A 158 -5.67 -25.30 18.16
N LEU A 159 -6.72 -24.54 17.86
CA LEU A 159 -6.83 -23.15 18.29
C LEU A 159 -6.93 -23.02 19.81
N ARG A 160 -7.66 -23.88 20.51
CA ARG A 160 -7.67 -23.91 21.98
C ARG A 160 -6.27 -24.18 22.56
N ASN A 161 -5.50 -25.08 21.92
CA ASN A 161 -4.11 -25.32 22.29
C ASN A 161 -3.21 -24.11 22.05
N PHE A 162 -3.42 -23.40 20.96
CA PHE A 162 -2.73 -22.15 20.63
C PHE A 162 -3.06 -21.06 21.67
N ILE A 163 -4.35 -20.86 21.98
CA ILE A 163 -4.82 -19.89 22.98
C ILE A 163 -4.21 -20.16 24.38
N ARG A 164 -4.07 -21.43 24.77
CA ARG A 164 -3.37 -21.76 26.04
C ARG A 164 -1.93 -21.27 26.09
N LYS A 165 -1.28 -21.06 24.95
CA LYS A 165 0.11 -20.55 24.85
C LYS A 165 0.20 -19.04 24.77
N VAL A 166 -0.77 -18.39 24.07
CA VAL A 166 -0.70 -16.96 23.78
C VAL A 166 -1.63 -16.13 24.65
N GLY A 167 -2.68 -16.75 25.25
CA GLY A 167 -3.75 -16.08 25.98
C GLY A 167 -4.82 -15.49 25.07
N TYR A 168 -5.91 -15.07 25.67
CA TYR A 168 -6.91 -14.20 25.06
C TYR A 168 -6.50 -12.73 25.21
N PRO A 169 -6.96 -11.82 24.31
CA PRO A 169 -7.67 -12.13 23.08
C PRO A 169 -6.76 -12.65 21.97
N ILE A 170 -7.37 -13.27 20.95
CA ILE A 170 -6.73 -13.57 19.66
C ILE A 170 -7.46 -12.81 18.54
N ILE A 171 -6.80 -12.67 17.38
CA ILE A 171 -7.39 -12.11 16.17
C ILE A 171 -7.51 -13.21 15.13
N ALA A 172 -8.73 -13.51 14.67
CA ALA A 172 -8.97 -14.33 13.49
C ALA A 172 -9.25 -13.44 12.29
N LYS A 173 -8.52 -13.63 11.19
CA LYS A 173 -8.62 -12.80 9.97
C LYS A 173 -8.44 -13.66 8.72
N PRO A 174 -9.03 -13.28 7.56
CA PRO A 174 -8.79 -13.99 6.30
C PRO A 174 -7.31 -14.06 5.98
N ASP A 175 -6.84 -15.22 5.51
CA ASP A 175 -5.44 -15.42 5.09
C ASP A 175 -5.09 -14.52 3.91
N VAL A 176 -6.02 -14.37 2.97
CA VAL A 176 -5.95 -13.42 1.85
C VAL A 176 -7.05 -12.36 2.01
N GLY A 177 -6.73 -11.09 1.86
CA GLY A 177 -7.66 -9.98 1.95
C GLY A 177 -6.97 -8.67 2.29
N VAL A 178 -7.68 -7.56 2.10
CA VAL A 178 -7.19 -6.20 2.36
C VAL A 178 -8.03 -5.52 3.43
N GLY A 179 -7.37 -4.72 4.27
CA GLY A 179 -8.01 -4.00 5.35
C GLY A 179 -8.51 -4.91 6.48
N ALA A 180 -9.39 -4.40 7.32
CA ALA A 180 -9.92 -5.11 8.50
C ALA A 180 -11.18 -5.92 8.21
N SER A 181 -11.61 -6.07 6.97
CA SER A 181 -12.82 -6.80 6.61
C SER A 181 -12.72 -8.28 7.00
N GLY A 182 -13.75 -8.81 7.64
CA GLY A 182 -13.77 -10.20 8.09
C GLY A 182 -12.84 -10.52 9.27
N THR A 183 -12.36 -9.49 9.99
CA THR A 183 -11.49 -9.67 11.16
C THR A 183 -12.33 -9.79 12.43
N PHE A 184 -12.05 -10.82 13.22
CA PHE A 184 -12.72 -11.12 14.49
C PHE A 184 -11.73 -11.01 15.64
N LYS A 185 -12.07 -10.23 16.67
CA LYS A 185 -11.40 -10.27 17.97
C LYS A 185 -12.14 -11.29 18.83
N ILE A 186 -11.46 -12.36 19.24
CA ILE A 186 -12.00 -13.46 20.03
C ILE A 186 -11.42 -13.33 21.43
N GLU A 187 -12.27 -13.07 22.43
CA GLU A 187 -11.89 -12.74 23.80
C GLU A 187 -12.17 -13.88 24.79
N GLU A 188 -12.98 -14.89 24.39
CA GLU A 188 -13.37 -16.03 25.21
C GLU A 188 -13.78 -17.25 24.37
N ASP A 189 -13.90 -18.43 25.01
CA ASP A 189 -14.23 -19.69 24.34
C ASP A 189 -15.59 -19.67 23.63
N SER A 190 -16.58 -18.97 24.15
CA SER A 190 -17.91 -18.85 23.53
C SER A 190 -17.84 -18.13 22.17
N GLN A 191 -16.97 -17.13 22.06
CA GLN A 191 -16.75 -16.41 20.79
C GLN A 191 -15.93 -17.27 19.81
N LEU A 192 -15.02 -18.12 20.32
CA LEU A 192 -14.29 -19.07 19.49
C LEU A 192 -15.25 -20.10 18.88
N GLU A 193 -16.18 -20.66 19.67
CA GLU A 193 -17.20 -21.58 19.19
C GLU A 193 -18.12 -20.90 18.15
N ALA A 194 -18.58 -19.68 18.45
CA ALA A 194 -19.39 -18.91 17.52
C ALA A 194 -18.68 -18.62 16.19
N PHE A 195 -17.35 -18.36 16.21
CA PHE A 195 -16.56 -18.17 14.99
C PHE A 195 -16.63 -19.42 14.10
N PHE A 196 -16.41 -20.62 14.66
CA PHE A 196 -16.48 -21.88 13.88
C PHE A 196 -17.89 -22.22 13.41
N ASP A 197 -18.91 -21.82 14.17
CA ASP A 197 -20.32 -22.10 13.84
C ASP A 197 -20.88 -21.14 12.78
N THR A 198 -20.36 -19.92 12.67
CA THR A 198 -20.94 -18.86 11.84
C THR A 198 -20.13 -18.48 10.61
N VAL A 199 -18.84 -18.81 10.57
CA VAL A 199 -17.95 -18.49 9.46
C VAL A 199 -17.77 -19.72 8.58
N ASP A 200 -18.52 -19.80 7.49
CA ASP A 200 -18.55 -20.97 6.59
C ASP A 200 -17.16 -21.31 6.00
N ASP A 201 -16.36 -20.28 5.72
CA ASP A 201 -15.03 -20.40 5.09
C ASP A 201 -13.87 -20.25 6.08
N TYR A 202 -14.09 -20.56 7.38
CA TYR A 202 -13.05 -20.43 8.42
C TYR A 202 -11.71 -21.11 8.07
N GLN A 203 -11.72 -22.08 7.17
CA GLN A 203 -10.52 -22.78 6.68
C GLN A 203 -9.54 -21.83 5.97
N ASN A 204 -10.04 -20.71 5.45
CA ASN A 204 -9.26 -19.65 4.81
C ASN A 204 -8.83 -18.55 5.80
N TYR A 205 -8.92 -18.82 7.10
CA TYR A 205 -8.54 -17.88 8.16
C TYR A 205 -7.26 -18.29 8.85
N VAL A 206 -6.56 -17.28 9.34
CA VAL A 206 -5.47 -17.41 10.31
C VAL A 206 -5.88 -16.79 11.63
N ALA A 207 -5.43 -17.37 12.74
CA ALA A 207 -5.58 -16.81 14.08
C ALA A 207 -4.20 -16.40 14.61
N GLU A 208 -4.10 -15.18 15.14
CA GLU A 208 -2.89 -14.58 15.66
C GLU A 208 -3.06 -14.16 17.13
N GLU A 209 -1.96 -14.17 17.89
CA GLU A 209 -1.95 -13.50 19.18
C GLU A 209 -2.23 -12.01 19.01
N PHE A 210 -2.98 -11.45 19.94
CA PHE A 210 -3.33 -10.04 19.92
C PHE A 210 -2.15 -9.20 20.43
N ILE A 211 -1.68 -8.30 19.58
CA ILE A 211 -0.61 -7.35 19.91
C ILE A 211 -1.23 -5.97 20.14
N THR A 212 -0.84 -5.32 21.22
CA THR A 212 -1.18 -3.91 21.50
C THR A 212 0.02 -3.03 21.19
N GLY A 213 -0.27 -1.86 20.62
CA GLY A 213 0.78 -0.92 20.25
C GLY A 213 0.29 0.07 19.19
N GLU A 214 1.14 1.03 18.89
CA GLU A 214 0.92 1.99 17.83
C GLU A 214 1.27 1.36 16.48
N ILE A 215 0.37 1.44 15.51
CA ILE A 215 0.66 0.98 14.14
C ILE A 215 1.49 2.04 13.42
N CYS A 216 2.59 1.61 12.86
CA CYS A 216 3.43 2.44 12.00
C CYS A 216 3.90 1.66 10.78
N SER A 217 4.38 2.36 9.77
CA SER A 217 4.92 1.74 8.57
C SER A 217 6.37 2.15 8.31
N TYR A 218 7.08 1.25 7.66
CA TYR A 218 8.28 1.55 6.90
C TYR A 218 7.89 1.65 5.42
N ASP A 219 7.91 2.86 4.89
CA ASP A 219 7.58 3.17 3.49
C ASP A 219 8.87 3.40 2.72
N ALA A 220 9.12 2.62 1.65
CA ALA A 220 10.38 2.73 0.93
C ALA A 220 10.24 2.46 -0.57
N ILE A 221 11.17 3.00 -1.36
CA ILE A 221 11.35 2.70 -2.78
C ILE A 221 12.66 1.93 -2.91
N ILE A 222 12.55 0.69 -3.38
CA ILE A 222 13.64 -0.29 -3.45
C ILE A 222 14.08 -0.46 -4.89
N ASN A 223 15.39 -0.40 -5.15
CA ASN A 223 15.98 -0.59 -6.48
C ASN A 223 16.15 -2.06 -6.86
N ALA A 224 16.79 -2.32 -8.01
CA ALA A 224 17.01 -3.66 -8.52
C ALA A 224 17.93 -4.52 -7.64
N GLU A 225 18.83 -3.90 -6.89
CA GLU A 225 19.79 -4.54 -5.98
C GLU A 225 19.17 -4.85 -4.60
N GLY A 226 17.95 -4.37 -4.34
CA GLY A 226 17.27 -4.49 -3.05
C GLY A 226 17.66 -3.40 -2.06
N ASP A 227 18.31 -2.32 -2.54
CA ASP A 227 18.70 -1.18 -1.72
C ASP A 227 17.62 -0.09 -1.73
N PRO A 228 17.35 0.58 -0.59
CA PRO A 228 16.38 1.66 -0.52
C PRO A 228 16.95 2.94 -1.14
N LEU A 229 16.23 3.49 -2.12
CA LEU A 229 16.48 4.82 -2.70
C LEU A 229 15.79 5.93 -1.90
N PHE A 230 14.76 5.57 -1.16
CA PHE A 230 13.97 6.45 -0.31
C PHE A 230 13.38 5.65 0.86
N GLU A 231 13.28 6.28 2.03
CA GLU A 231 12.69 5.69 3.23
C GLU A 231 11.93 6.75 4.03
N SER A 232 10.74 6.41 4.52
CA SER A 232 9.95 7.22 5.43
C SER A 232 9.12 6.37 6.39
N MET A 233 8.51 7.01 7.40
CA MET A 233 7.66 6.39 8.40
C MET A 233 6.32 7.11 8.45
N THR A 234 5.23 6.34 8.40
CA THR A 234 3.88 6.83 8.67
C THR A 234 3.37 6.19 9.96
N VAL A 235 2.62 6.94 10.75
CA VAL A 235 2.08 6.50 12.05
C VAL A 235 0.56 6.65 12.06
N TRP A 236 -0.13 5.58 12.48
CA TRP A 236 -1.58 5.43 12.45
C TRP A 236 -2.12 5.24 13.88
N PRO A 237 -2.41 6.34 14.64
CA PRO A 237 -2.72 6.24 16.06
C PRO A 237 -3.95 5.40 16.40
N PRO A 238 -5.14 5.52 15.79
CA PRO A 238 -6.16 4.49 15.95
C PRO A 238 -6.05 3.45 14.83
N SER A 239 -6.42 2.20 15.15
CA SER A 239 -6.48 1.17 14.12
C SER A 239 -7.61 1.47 13.11
N ILE A 240 -7.42 1.14 11.84
CA ILE A 240 -8.46 1.29 10.81
C ILE A 240 -9.71 0.48 11.18
N MET A 241 -9.55 -0.67 11.83
CA MET A 241 -10.65 -1.48 12.33
C MET A 241 -11.53 -0.71 13.33
N ASP A 242 -10.92 -0.03 14.30
CA ASP A 242 -11.65 0.77 15.29
C ASP A 242 -12.31 1.98 14.64
N ILE A 243 -11.63 2.64 13.71
CA ILE A 243 -12.17 3.78 12.97
C ILE A 243 -13.44 3.41 12.22
N VAL A 244 -13.45 2.29 11.50
CA VAL A 244 -14.60 1.85 10.71
C VAL A 244 -15.72 1.36 11.62
N ASN A 245 -15.42 0.48 12.60
CA ASN A 245 -16.42 -0.15 13.46
C ASN A 245 -17.06 0.84 14.42
N LEU A 246 -16.30 1.77 14.98
CA LEU A 246 -16.74 2.75 15.96
C LEU A 246 -17.05 4.12 15.33
N LYS A 247 -16.92 4.26 14.01
CA LYS A 247 -17.11 5.52 13.26
C LYS A 247 -16.28 6.67 13.84
N LEU A 248 -15.05 6.36 14.28
CA LEU A 248 -14.15 7.38 14.82
C LEU A 248 -13.67 8.31 13.70
N ASP A 249 -13.26 9.51 14.10
CA ASP A 249 -12.52 10.41 13.21
C ASP A 249 -11.11 9.86 12.98
N LEU A 250 -10.62 9.93 11.74
CA LEU A 250 -9.30 9.46 11.39
C LEU A 250 -8.26 10.56 11.53
N SER A 251 -7.16 10.25 12.17
CA SER A 251 -5.92 11.02 12.08
C SER A 251 -4.72 10.08 11.89
N TYR A 252 -3.73 10.53 11.14
CA TYR A 252 -2.44 9.88 11.02
C TYR A 252 -1.40 10.90 10.54
N TYR A 253 -0.13 10.56 10.63
CA TYR A 253 0.91 11.48 10.21
C TYR A 253 2.11 10.75 9.62
N VAL A 254 2.78 11.41 8.68
CA VAL A 254 4.12 11.06 8.24
C VAL A 254 5.12 11.70 9.19
N ALA A 255 5.99 10.88 9.76
CA ALA A 255 6.97 11.32 10.74
C ALA A 255 8.09 12.13 10.08
N LYS A 256 8.59 13.14 10.82
CA LYS A 256 9.75 13.93 10.41
C LYS A 256 11.01 13.06 10.31
N GLU A 257 11.19 12.17 11.27
CA GLU A 257 12.34 11.27 11.37
C GLU A 257 11.89 9.84 11.66
N MET A 258 12.63 8.87 11.15
CA MET A 258 12.38 7.45 11.40
C MET A 258 13.42 6.95 12.44
N PRO A 259 12.97 6.23 13.51
CA PRO A 259 13.89 5.56 14.42
C PRO A 259 14.79 4.56 13.69
N GLU A 260 16.08 4.50 14.06
CA GLU A 260 17.04 3.59 13.42
C GLU A 260 16.64 2.13 13.58
N SER A 261 16.04 1.75 14.71
CA SER A 261 15.52 0.40 14.95
C SER A 261 14.43 -0.02 13.95
N LEU A 262 13.54 0.90 13.54
CA LEU A 262 12.56 0.62 12.49
C LEU A 262 13.22 0.55 11.11
N ARG A 263 14.18 1.44 10.83
CA ARG A 263 14.92 1.45 9.57
C ARG A 263 15.65 0.12 9.35
N GLU A 264 16.40 -0.34 10.35
CA GLU A 264 17.10 -1.62 10.29
C GLU A 264 16.13 -2.80 10.13
N LEU A 265 15.00 -2.78 10.85
CA LEU A 265 13.99 -3.82 10.76
C LEU A 265 13.30 -3.83 9.38
N GLY A 266 12.96 -2.65 8.84
CA GLY A 266 12.40 -2.49 7.50
C GLY A 266 13.33 -3.03 6.42
N ARG A 267 14.59 -2.63 6.43
CA ARG A 267 15.62 -3.14 5.49
C ARG A 267 15.82 -4.65 5.61
N ARG A 268 15.79 -5.18 6.83
CA ARG A 268 15.86 -6.63 7.06
C ARG A 268 14.64 -7.36 6.51
N THR A 269 13.45 -6.74 6.62
CA THR A 269 12.21 -7.26 6.03
C THR A 269 12.28 -7.26 4.50
N VAL A 270 12.70 -6.15 3.88
CA VAL A 270 12.96 -6.07 2.43
C VAL A 270 13.85 -7.22 1.96
N LYS A 271 14.96 -7.45 2.66
CA LYS A 271 15.90 -8.53 2.34
C LYS A 271 15.28 -9.93 2.53
N ALA A 272 14.52 -10.14 3.60
CA ALA A 272 13.90 -11.44 3.91
C ALA A 272 12.86 -11.84 2.85
N PHE A 273 12.12 -10.87 2.33
CA PHE A 273 11.14 -11.08 1.25
C PHE A 273 11.74 -11.00 -0.15
N GLY A 274 13.03 -10.69 -0.29
CA GLY A 274 13.70 -10.58 -1.58
C GLY A 274 13.09 -9.49 -2.47
N VAL A 275 12.79 -8.33 -1.88
CA VAL A 275 12.13 -7.21 -2.58
C VAL A 275 13.12 -6.50 -3.49
N TRP A 276 12.69 -6.21 -4.73
CA TRP A 276 13.43 -5.37 -5.69
C TRP A 276 12.45 -4.59 -6.58
N ASN A 277 12.91 -3.48 -7.15
CA ASN A 277 12.19 -2.67 -8.14
C ASN A 277 10.77 -2.31 -7.70
N ARG A 278 10.60 -1.82 -6.45
CA ARG A 278 9.26 -1.68 -5.90
C ARG A 278 9.13 -0.56 -4.87
N PHE A 279 7.96 0.05 -4.83
CA PHE A 279 7.50 0.77 -3.66
C PHE A 279 6.94 -0.25 -2.65
N VAL A 280 7.26 -0.10 -1.38
CA VAL A 280 6.75 -0.95 -0.30
C VAL A 280 6.17 -0.12 0.83
N HIS A 281 5.15 -0.68 1.47
CA HIS A 281 4.50 -0.20 2.68
C HIS A 281 4.45 -1.36 3.67
N LEU A 282 5.44 -1.42 4.57
CA LEU A 282 5.59 -2.51 5.53
C LEU A 282 5.06 -2.04 6.89
N GLU A 283 4.05 -2.73 7.41
CA GLU A 283 3.39 -2.35 8.65
C GLU A 283 3.98 -3.07 9.86
N PHE A 284 4.10 -2.33 10.97
CA PHE A 284 4.64 -2.79 12.25
C PHE A 284 3.80 -2.26 13.40
N PHE A 285 3.73 -3.03 14.49
CA PHE A 285 3.35 -2.52 15.80
C PHE A 285 4.59 -1.99 16.50
N ARG A 286 4.52 -0.77 17.04
CA ARG A 286 5.43 -0.30 18.08
C ARG A 286 4.83 -0.67 19.43
N LEU A 287 5.43 -1.62 20.14
CA LEU A 287 4.87 -2.19 21.36
C LEU A 287 4.66 -1.13 22.45
N ASP A 288 3.50 -1.14 23.10
CA ASP A 288 3.15 -0.28 24.23
C ASP A 288 3.59 -0.87 25.58
N SER A 289 3.94 -2.15 25.61
CA SER A 289 4.36 -2.93 26.79
C SER A 289 5.30 -4.06 26.39
N ASP A 290 6.04 -4.58 27.35
CA ASP A 290 6.90 -5.74 27.16
C ASP A 290 6.06 -6.97 26.79
N ARG A 291 6.51 -7.72 25.78
CA ARG A 291 5.85 -8.95 25.29
C ARG A 291 6.84 -10.09 25.21
N GLU A 292 6.58 -11.15 25.97
CA GLU A 292 7.43 -12.34 26.00
C GLU A 292 7.57 -12.98 24.61
N GLY A 293 8.82 -13.11 24.15
CA GLY A 293 9.15 -13.69 22.84
C GLY A 293 8.99 -12.74 21.64
N LEU A 294 8.54 -11.48 21.85
CA LEU A 294 8.38 -10.48 20.81
C LEU A 294 9.31 -9.27 20.97
N GLY A 295 9.41 -8.71 22.17
CA GLY A 295 10.25 -7.54 22.44
C GLY A 295 9.82 -6.78 23.68
N GLN A 296 10.51 -5.66 23.92
CA GLN A 296 10.24 -4.71 25.01
C GLN A 296 9.35 -3.57 24.52
N LYS A 297 8.78 -2.82 25.45
CA LYS A 297 8.06 -1.57 25.12
C LYS A 297 8.92 -0.67 24.21
N GLY A 298 8.33 -0.27 23.09
CA GLY A 298 8.98 0.58 22.08
C GLY A 298 9.65 -0.21 20.94
N ASP A 299 9.82 -1.53 21.07
CA ASP A 299 10.29 -2.39 19.97
C ASP A 299 9.23 -2.55 18.89
N PHE A 300 9.67 -2.92 17.70
CA PHE A 300 8.79 -3.10 16.54
C PHE A 300 8.55 -4.58 16.24
N VAL A 301 7.29 -4.91 15.95
CA VAL A 301 6.83 -6.27 15.61
C VAL A 301 6.08 -6.21 14.28
N ALA A 302 6.47 -7.03 13.30
CA ALA A 302 5.89 -7.01 11.98
C ALA A 302 4.41 -7.44 11.98
N LEU A 303 3.60 -6.65 11.27
CA LEU A 303 2.17 -6.88 11.07
C LEU A 303 1.89 -7.43 9.67
N GLU A 304 2.23 -6.68 8.61
CA GLU A 304 1.91 -7.02 7.23
C GLU A 304 2.92 -6.40 6.25
N VAL A 305 3.14 -7.08 5.11
CA VAL A 305 3.88 -6.51 3.98
C VAL A 305 2.90 -6.12 2.88
N ASN A 306 3.01 -4.90 2.40
CA ASN A 306 2.27 -4.41 1.24
C ASN A 306 3.28 -3.98 0.16
N MET A 307 3.26 -4.66 -0.97
CA MET A 307 4.23 -4.46 -2.07
C MET A 307 3.78 -3.35 -3.01
N ARG A 308 3.41 -2.22 -2.43
CA ARG A 308 2.89 -1.03 -3.11
C ARG A 308 3.01 0.20 -2.20
N PRO A 309 2.79 1.43 -2.70
CA PRO A 309 2.67 2.62 -1.86
C PRO A 309 1.54 2.48 -0.82
N ALA A 310 1.64 3.17 0.30
CA ALA A 310 0.52 3.34 1.22
C ALA A 310 -0.69 3.97 0.51
N GLY A 311 -1.89 3.62 0.97
CA GLY A 311 -3.13 4.09 0.36
C GLY A 311 -3.46 5.57 0.64
N GLY A 312 -4.57 6.02 0.05
CA GLY A 312 -5.09 7.38 0.24
C GLY A 312 -4.13 8.45 -0.29
N TYR A 313 -3.95 9.51 0.50
CA TYR A 313 -3.06 10.63 0.21
C TYR A 313 -1.65 10.46 0.79
N THR A 314 -1.31 9.27 1.30
CA THR A 314 -0.04 9.06 2.00
C THR A 314 1.19 9.37 1.14
N PRO A 315 1.25 9.02 -0.16
CA PRO A 315 2.38 9.43 -1.01
C PRO A 315 2.54 10.96 -1.11
N ASP A 316 1.43 11.70 -1.20
CA ASP A 316 1.45 13.16 -1.22
C ASP A 316 1.89 13.72 0.13
N MET A 317 1.42 13.14 1.24
CA MET A 317 1.86 13.52 2.59
C MET A 317 3.35 13.27 2.81
N ILE A 318 3.89 12.16 2.27
CA ILE A 318 5.33 11.89 2.27
C ILE A 318 6.08 12.99 1.52
N ASN A 319 5.57 13.42 0.36
CA ASN A 319 6.17 14.52 -0.40
C ASN A 319 6.22 15.81 0.42
N TYR A 320 5.13 16.14 1.11
CA TYR A 320 5.09 17.31 1.99
C TYR A 320 6.00 17.17 3.20
N ALA A 321 6.00 16.01 3.87
CA ALA A 321 6.82 15.77 5.06
C ALA A 321 8.31 15.81 4.76
N GLN A 322 8.73 15.19 3.66
CA GLN A 322 10.14 15.00 3.30
C GLN A 322 10.64 16.04 2.29
N SER A 323 9.80 17.01 1.89
CA SER A 323 10.10 18.00 0.86
C SER A 323 10.73 17.36 -0.39
N THR A 324 10.05 16.36 -0.96
CA THR A 324 10.51 15.51 -2.06
C THR A 324 9.37 15.19 -3.04
N ASP A 325 9.61 14.28 -3.98
CA ASP A 325 8.62 13.76 -4.92
C ASP A 325 8.80 12.23 -5.05
N VAL A 326 8.06 11.45 -4.25
CA VAL A 326 8.16 9.98 -4.26
C VAL A 326 7.68 9.38 -5.57
N TYR A 327 6.75 10.03 -6.27
CA TYR A 327 6.32 9.63 -7.61
C TYR A 327 7.49 9.70 -8.59
N LYS A 328 8.30 10.77 -8.47
CA LYS A 328 9.50 10.95 -9.29
C LYS A 328 10.62 9.99 -8.88
N ILE A 329 10.87 9.79 -7.59
CA ILE A 329 11.87 8.82 -7.11
C ILE A 329 11.56 7.43 -7.64
N TRP A 330 10.27 7.02 -7.59
CA TRP A 330 9.84 5.73 -8.12
C TRP A 330 10.00 5.67 -9.65
N ALA A 331 9.64 6.72 -10.38
CA ALA A 331 9.82 6.80 -11.83
C ALA A 331 11.31 6.83 -12.22
N ASP A 332 12.17 7.48 -11.41
CA ASP A 332 13.63 7.47 -11.60
C ASP A 332 14.21 6.07 -11.38
N MET A 333 13.73 5.35 -10.35
CA MET A 333 14.09 3.95 -10.11
C MET A 333 13.75 3.07 -11.31
N VAL A 334 12.54 3.21 -11.86
CA VAL A 334 12.10 2.45 -13.05
C VAL A 334 12.98 2.77 -14.27
N ALA A 335 13.23 4.05 -14.54
CA ALA A 335 13.91 4.48 -15.77
C ALA A 335 15.45 4.37 -15.70
N PHE A 336 16.02 4.55 -14.50
CA PHE A 336 17.47 4.71 -14.34
C PHE A 336 18.10 3.81 -13.26
N GLY A 337 17.30 3.10 -12.46
CA GLY A 337 17.79 2.29 -11.34
C GLY A 337 18.29 3.11 -10.12
N GLU A 338 18.20 4.43 -10.16
CA GLU A 338 18.70 5.35 -9.13
C GLU A 338 17.71 6.49 -8.90
N SER A 339 17.77 7.18 -7.76
CA SER A 339 17.02 8.42 -7.54
C SER A 339 17.81 9.62 -8.06
N ARG A 340 17.14 10.48 -8.82
CA ARG A 340 17.64 11.79 -9.29
C ARG A 340 16.94 12.95 -8.62
N THR A 341 16.17 12.65 -7.57
CA THR A 341 15.36 13.61 -6.80
C THR A 341 16.03 13.89 -5.47
N GLN A 342 16.13 15.16 -5.11
CA GLN A 342 16.68 15.60 -3.82
C GLN A 342 15.56 15.65 -2.77
N GLN A 343 15.94 15.45 -1.52
CA GLN A 343 15.11 15.69 -0.35
C GLN A 343 15.44 17.07 0.24
N GLY A 344 14.40 17.78 0.68
CA GLY A 344 14.54 19.07 1.33
C GLY A 344 14.42 18.98 2.87
N ALA A 345 13.99 20.08 3.49
CA ALA A 345 13.77 20.14 4.93
C ALA A 345 12.62 19.23 5.36
N GLN A 346 12.88 18.39 6.35
CA GLN A 346 11.92 17.44 6.88
C GLN A 346 11.02 18.08 7.94
N GLN A 347 9.74 17.73 7.89
CA GLN A 347 8.70 18.15 8.83
C GLN A 347 7.75 16.98 9.09
N TYR A 348 6.87 17.10 10.08
CA TYR A 348 5.70 16.26 10.17
C TYR A 348 4.69 16.69 9.11
N CYS A 349 3.96 15.72 8.53
CA CYS A 349 2.77 16.02 7.74
C CYS A 349 1.60 15.25 8.37
N ALA A 350 0.65 15.98 8.96
CA ALA A 350 -0.46 15.41 9.70
C ALA A 350 -1.76 15.53 8.91
N PHE A 351 -2.52 14.45 8.89
CA PHE A 351 -3.87 14.33 8.35
C PHE A 351 -4.86 14.23 9.51
N ALA A 352 -5.96 14.97 9.44
CA ALA A 352 -7.12 14.80 10.30
C ALA A 352 -8.40 14.97 9.48
N SER A 353 -9.37 14.09 9.69
CA SER A 353 -10.66 14.16 8.99
C SER A 353 -11.82 14.31 9.94
N ARG A 354 -12.94 14.80 9.41
CA ARG A 354 -14.22 14.94 10.11
C ARG A 354 -15.31 14.14 9.43
N ARG A 355 -16.26 13.68 10.24
CA ARG A 355 -17.48 13.01 9.77
C ARG A 355 -18.66 13.96 9.84
N ASP A 356 -19.47 14.01 8.80
CA ASP A 356 -20.66 14.90 8.74
C ASP A 356 -21.73 14.56 9.79
N ILE A 357 -21.65 13.36 10.39
CA ILE A 357 -22.56 12.93 11.48
C ILE A 357 -22.27 13.57 12.84
N TYR A 358 -21.11 14.23 13.00
CA TYR A 358 -20.70 14.85 14.26
C TYR A 358 -20.74 16.38 14.18
N GLN A 359 -20.96 17.01 15.34
CA GLN A 359 -20.81 18.45 15.50
C GLN A 359 -19.50 18.76 16.21
N TYR A 360 -18.67 19.58 15.58
CA TYR A 360 -17.35 19.95 16.09
C TYR A 360 -17.39 21.31 16.77
N ALA A 361 -16.53 21.51 17.77
CA ALA A 361 -16.40 22.76 18.50
C ALA A 361 -15.96 23.91 17.59
N HIS A 362 -15.05 23.62 16.68
CA HIS A 362 -14.48 24.57 15.74
C HIS A 362 -15.09 24.40 14.35
N SER A 363 -15.45 25.48 13.68
CA SER A 363 -15.99 25.47 12.30
C SER A 363 -14.90 25.10 11.29
N HIS A 364 -15.31 24.83 10.05
CA HIS A 364 -14.40 24.62 8.92
C HIS A 364 -13.50 25.84 8.69
N GLU A 365 -14.09 27.05 8.72
CA GLU A 365 -13.39 28.31 8.51
C GLU A 365 -12.39 28.61 9.64
N GLU A 366 -12.69 28.23 10.88
CA GLU A 366 -11.77 28.36 12.01
C GLU A 366 -10.55 27.47 11.85
N VAL A 367 -10.73 26.20 11.37
CA VAL A 367 -9.61 25.31 11.04
C VAL A 367 -8.73 25.92 9.95
N LEU A 368 -9.35 26.36 8.84
CA LEU A 368 -8.61 26.97 7.72
C LEU A 368 -7.86 28.24 8.16
N SER A 369 -8.48 29.07 8.99
CA SER A 369 -7.86 30.31 9.48
C SER A 369 -6.69 30.03 10.43
N ARG A 370 -6.85 29.08 11.36
CA ARG A 370 -5.82 28.75 12.36
C ARG A 370 -4.57 28.15 11.73
N TYR A 371 -4.74 27.32 10.72
CA TYR A 371 -3.65 26.57 10.08
C TYR A 371 -3.35 27.07 8.65
N ALA A 372 -3.69 28.30 8.31
CA ALA A 372 -3.56 28.84 6.96
C ALA A 372 -2.16 28.69 6.37
N ASP A 373 -1.12 28.94 7.17
CA ASP A 373 0.29 28.88 6.75
C ASP A 373 0.84 27.44 6.67
N GLN A 374 0.22 26.52 7.37
CA GLN A 374 0.64 25.10 7.46
C GLN A 374 -0.18 24.18 6.55
N MET A 375 -1.36 24.63 6.09
CA MET A 375 -2.29 23.84 5.29
C MET A 375 -1.69 23.51 3.92
N VAL A 376 -1.63 22.22 3.60
CA VAL A 376 -1.14 21.74 2.29
C VAL A 376 -2.21 21.05 1.47
N MET A 377 -3.24 20.47 2.11
CA MET A 377 -4.40 19.92 1.44
C MET A 377 -5.66 20.10 2.30
N CYS A 378 -6.78 20.41 1.66
CA CYS A 378 -8.08 20.47 2.29
C CYS A 378 -9.15 20.12 1.26
N GLU A 379 -9.80 18.98 1.41
CA GLU A 379 -10.73 18.46 0.40
C GLU A 379 -11.92 17.73 1.03
N ARG A 380 -13.01 17.66 0.28
CA ARG A 380 -14.09 16.70 0.54
C ARG A 380 -13.71 15.35 -0.02
N MET A 381 -13.75 14.34 0.83
CA MET A 381 -13.39 12.98 0.43
C MET A 381 -14.42 12.40 -0.54
N PRO A 382 -13.98 11.71 -1.61
CA PRO A 382 -14.87 10.90 -2.44
C PRO A 382 -15.67 9.90 -1.59
N GLU A 383 -16.93 9.64 -1.97
CA GLU A 383 -17.84 8.79 -1.21
C GLU A 383 -17.25 7.39 -0.93
N LEU A 384 -16.53 6.83 -1.92
CA LEU A 384 -15.86 5.54 -1.83
C LEU A 384 -14.90 5.43 -0.62
N PHE A 385 -14.25 6.54 -0.24
CA PHE A 385 -13.29 6.58 0.87
C PHE A 385 -13.91 7.06 2.18
N SER A 386 -15.11 7.65 2.14
CA SER A 386 -15.70 8.34 3.28
C SER A 386 -15.96 7.45 4.50
N ALA A 387 -16.23 6.16 4.28
CA ALA A 387 -16.44 5.20 5.36
C ALA A 387 -15.19 5.04 6.25
N ALA A 388 -14.02 4.92 5.64
CA ALA A 388 -12.75 4.78 6.36
C ALA A 388 -12.12 6.14 6.71
N MET A 389 -12.16 7.11 5.78
CA MET A 389 -11.37 8.33 5.87
C MET A 389 -12.15 9.58 6.32
N GLY A 390 -13.49 9.47 6.62
CA GLY A 390 -14.34 10.63 6.91
C GLY A 390 -14.74 11.40 5.66
N GLN A 391 -15.51 12.49 5.81
CA GLN A 391 -16.03 13.27 4.68
C GLN A 391 -15.25 14.55 4.39
N GLN A 392 -14.68 15.20 5.39
CA GLN A 392 -13.86 16.41 5.23
C GLN A 392 -12.46 16.15 5.75
N MET A 393 -11.44 16.37 4.94
CA MET A 393 -10.06 16.21 5.37
C MET A 393 -9.30 17.53 5.43
N TYR A 394 -8.30 17.56 6.30
CA TYR A 394 -7.31 18.61 6.45
C TYR A 394 -5.93 17.97 6.57
N THR A 395 -4.94 18.51 5.88
CA THR A 395 -3.55 18.05 5.95
C THR A 395 -2.63 19.24 6.10
N VAL A 396 -1.77 19.19 7.11
CA VAL A 396 -0.88 20.30 7.50
C VAL A 396 0.58 19.84 7.63
N ARG A 397 1.53 20.78 7.43
CA ARG A 397 2.96 20.58 7.72
C ARG A 397 3.30 21.23 9.06
N LEU A 398 3.97 20.49 9.94
CA LEU A 398 4.25 20.91 11.32
C LEU A 398 5.69 20.58 11.73
N GLN A 399 6.20 21.31 12.72
CA GLN A 399 7.61 21.20 13.14
C GLN A 399 7.82 20.18 14.25
N SER A 400 6.81 19.94 15.10
CA SER A 400 6.91 19.12 16.32
C SER A 400 5.68 18.21 16.50
N MET A 401 5.85 17.16 17.32
CA MET A 401 4.74 16.30 17.73
C MET A 401 3.70 17.02 18.60
N GLU A 402 4.11 18.04 19.36
CA GLU A 402 3.20 18.88 20.12
C GLU A 402 2.21 19.59 19.18
N GLU A 403 2.72 20.19 18.11
CA GLU A 403 1.90 20.82 17.07
C GLU A 403 0.98 19.81 16.36
N VAL A 404 1.43 18.56 16.12
CA VAL A 404 0.61 17.49 15.54
C VAL A 404 -0.55 17.16 16.47
N ASN A 405 -0.29 16.98 17.76
CA ASN A 405 -1.32 16.68 18.75
C ASN A 405 -2.32 17.84 18.88
N ASP A 406 -1.86 19.09 18.96
CA ASP A 406 -2.70 20.28 19.00
C ASP A 406 -3.60 20.40 17.75
N PHE A 407 -3.06 20.07 16.57
CA PHE A 407 -3.82 20.08 15.33
C PHE A 407 -4.94 19.02 15.36
N VAL A 408 -4.61 17.78 15.71
CA VAL A 408 -5.58 16.68 15.76
C VAL A 408 -6.67 16.97 16.80
N GLU A 409 -6.28 17.42 18.00
CA GLU A 409 -7.22 17.79 19.05
C GLU A 409 -8.17 18.90 18.58
N PHE A 410 -7.65 19.98 18.01
CA PHE A 410 -8.46 21.10 17.52
C PHE A 410 -9.43 20.69 16.41
N VAL A 411 -8.98 19.85 15.48
CA VAL A 411 -9.85 19.38 14.39
C VAL A 411 -10.95 18.46 14.91
N HIS A 412 -10.64 17.57 15.87
CA HIS A 412 -11.54 16.53 16.35
C HIS A 412 -12.40 16.92 17.57
N GLU A 413 -12.15 18.08 18.21
CA GLU A 413 -12.93 18.52 19.36
C GLU A 413 -14.41 18.63 18.99
N LYS A 414 -15.25 17.89 19.72
CA LYS A 414 -16.70 17.84 19.52
C LYS A 414 -17.42 18.78 20.46
N ARG A 415 -18.53 19.37 20.01
CA ARG A 415 -19.43 20.14 20.89
C ARG A 415 -20.02 19.19 21.94
N GLN A 416 -20.01 19.65 23.17
CA GLN A 416 -20.67 18.97 24.29
C GLN A 416 -22.19 19.04 24.17
#